data_548c01763bea3cc40615892a72e2d645
#
_entry.id   548c01763bea3cc40615892a72e2d645
#
_cell.length_a   1.000
_cell.length_b   1.000
_cell.length_c   1.000
_cell.angle_alpha   90.00
_cell.angle_beta   90.00
_cell.angle_gamma   90.00
#
_symmetry.space_group_name_H-M   'P 1'
#
loop_
_entity.id
_entity.type
_entity.pdbx_description
1 polymer ?
#
loop_
_entity_poly.entity_id
_entity_poly.type
_entity_poly.pdbx_seq_one_letter_code
_entity_poly.pdbx_strand_id
1 'polypeptide(L)'
;MSVELSDHSKRVGPATPGRTPAVVLVLVAATFVVILNETIMINAIPRLMVGLEVSEQTAQWVSTAFMLAMAAVIPVTGWFLQRVSTRRAYATAMGVFLAGTALAAAAPVFEVLLVGRIVQAAGTAVMMPLLMTTLMTVVPESDRGRVMGKVTMAMSVAPAMGPAVSGVVLALGSWRMLFLLMLPIAGVVTWLGLRRLENVGEPRYSTIDWFSVVLATVGFGGLVYGLTQFAEGGAVRSAAIVVVALAIIAAFVARQLVLQRNGTPLMDLRTLLHPTYTKALILISVSFMTLLGSAILLPLFLQNLRELTPLQTGLLVMPGGLAMGLLGPTFGRVFDRLGGRVLVIPGSFGIVICLAGFTQVSMTMPYWQVLGLHVLLSLSLAAVFTPVFALGLGDLPAHLYSHGSSMLGTLQQVAAAFGTAAAVTVMSVRTDQLMNDGVGERVAQLAGMKLAFAVAAIAALVVVAIAFQLPRRQSPKPQDMPGDEVSDLELVR
;
A
#
# COMPACT_ATOMS: atom_id res chain seq x y z
N MET A 1 -50.41 12.46 -18.65
CA MET A 1 -49.34 12.03 -19.59
C MET A 1 -48.05 11.92 -18.78
N SER A 2 -47.90 10.75 -18.15
CA SER A 2 -46.77 10.44 -17.21
C SER A 2 -45.64 9.92 -18.04
N VAL A 3 -44.53 10.68 -18.05
CA VAL A 3 -43.27 10.24 -18.68
C VAL A 3 -42.57 9.28 -17.72
N GLU A 4 -42.67 7.98 -18.02
CA GLU A 4 -41.79 6.96 -17.41
C GLU A 4 -40.35 7.19 -17.85
N LEU A 5 -39.56 7.79 -16.98
CA LEU A 5 -38.10 7.76 -17.08
C LEU A 5 -37.64 6.33 -16.72
N SER A 6 -37.43 5.50 -17.72
CA SER A 6 -36.84 4.19 -17.58
C SER A 6 -35.37 4.34 -17.21
N ASP A 7 -35.10 4.34 -15.90
CA ASP A 7 -33.72 4.25 -15.35
C ASP A 7 -33.20 2.82 -15.56
N HIS A 8 -32.49 2.60 -16.66
CA HIS A 8 -31.76 1.37 -16.94
C HIS A 8 -30.42 1.37 -16.21
N SER A 9 -30.44 1.48 -14.89
CA SER A 9 -29.28 1.09 -14.07
C SER A 9 -29.25 -0.45 -14.03
N LYS A 10 -28.49 -1.08 -14.92
CA LYS A 10 -28.17 -2.51 -14.83
C LYS A 10 -27.45 -2.72 -13.50
N ARG A 11 -28.15 -3.24 -12.51
CA ARG A 11 -27.58 -3.68 -11.23
C ARG A 11 -26.73 -4.91 -11.52
N VAL A 12 -25.46 -4.89 -11.09
CA VAL A 12 -24.60 -6.08 -11.10
C VAL A 12 -25.22 -7.08 -10.14
N GLY A 13 -25.82 -8.14 -10.68
CA GLY A 13 -26.24 -9.29 -9.87
C GLY A 13 -25.02 -9.96 -9.22
N PRO A 14 -25.21 -10.79 -8.18
CA PRO A 14 -24.12 -11.52 -7.56
C PRO A 14 -23.33 -12.28 -8.61
N ALA A 15 -22.00 -12.14 -8.57
CA ALA A 15 -21.11 -12.76 -9.55
C ALA A 15 -21.25 -14.29 -9.52
N THR A 16 -21.24 -14.91 -10.69
CA THR A 16 -21.23 -16.37 -10.83
C THR A 16 -20.01 -16.93 -10.11
N PRO A 17 -20.15 -17.90 -9.19
CA PRO A 17 -19.02 -18.52 -8.51
C PRO A 17 -17.96 -18.99 -9.51
N GLY A 18 -16.67 -18.76 -9.19
CA GLY A 18 -15.57 -19.15 -10.05
C GLY A 18 -15.13 -18.13 -11.10
N ARG A 19 -15.84 -17.01 -11.31
CA ARG A 19 -15.48 -15.99 -12.31
C ARG A 19 -15.21 -14.64 -11.65
N THR A 20 -14.03 -14.06 -11.90
CA THR A 20 -13.74 -12.70 -11.39
C THR A 20 -14.55 -11.67 -12.16
N PRO A 21 -15.33 -10.81 -11.49
CA PRO A 21 -16.10 -9.76 -12.17
C PRO A 21 -15.21 -8.84 -13.01
N ALA A 22 -15.70 -8.44 -14.18
CA ALA A 22 -14.95 -7.58 -15.09
C ALA A 22 -14.60 -6.22 -14.43
N VAL A 23 -15.48 -5.71 -13.58
CA VAL A 23 -15.25 -4.49 -12.79
C VAL A 23 -13.98 -4.58 -11.94
N VAL A 24 -13.78 -5.71 -11.25
CA VAL A 24 -12.60 -5.92 -10.40
C VAL A 24 -11.33 -6.06 -11.23
N LEU A 25 -11.38 -6.76 -12.38
CA LEU A 25 -10.21 -6.89 -13.27
C LEU A 25 -9.73 -5.54 -13.80
N VAL A 26 -10.67 -4.66 -14.17
CA VAL A 26 -10.34 -3.30 -14.63
C VAL A 26 -9.71 -2.49 -13.48
N LEU A 27 -10.26 -2.57 -12.28
CA LEU A 27 -9.70 -1.88 -11.11
C LEU A 27 -8.32 -2.42 -10.73
N VAL A 28 -8.08 -3.73 -10.83
CA VAL A 28 -6.76 -4.34 -10.63
C VAL A 28 -5.76 -3.83 -11.67
N ALA A 29 -6.15 -3.77 -12.94
CA ALA A 29 -5.30 -3.24 -14.01
C ALA A 29 -4.98 -1.75 -13.80
N ALA A 30 -5.96 -0.95 -13.40
CA ALA A 30 -5.75 0.47 -13.10
C ALA A 30 -4.84 0.66 -11.88
N THR A 31 -5.05 -0.13 -10.82
CA THR A 31 -4.18 -0.12 -9.63
C THR A 31 -2.74 -0.52 -9.99
N PHE A 32 -2.57 -1.53 -10.84
CA PHE A 32 -1.24 -1.90 -11.36
C PHE A 32 -0.55 -0.73 -12.07
N VAL A 33 -1.28 -0.01 -12.95
CA VAL A 33 -0.74 1.13 -13.71
C VAL A 33 -0.30 2.25 -12.78
N VAL A 34 -1.12 2.62 -11.79
CA VAL A 34 -0.76 3.71 -10.87
C VAL A 34 0.41 3.35 -9.94
N ILE A 35 0.51 2.10 -9.48
CA ILE A 35 1.65 1.61 -8.68
C ILE A 35 2.92 1.53 -9.54
N LEU A 36 2.82 1.04 -10.77
CA LEU A 36 3.95 1.02 -11.71
C LEU A 36 4.50 2.44 -11.94
N ASN A 37 3.60 3.41 -12.16
CA ASN A 37 3.99 4.81 -12.33
C ASN A 37 4.68 5.40 -11.08
N GLU A 38 4.28 5.01 -9.89
CA GLU A 38 4.95 5.41 -8.64
C GLU A 38 6.40 4.93 -8.63
N THR A 39 6.64 3.68 -9.00
CA THR A 39 7.94 3.01 -8.87
C THR A 39 8.92 3.31 -10.00
N ILE A 40 8.46 3.65 -11.22
CA ILE A 40 9.34 4.03 -12.33
C ILE A 40 10.12 5.33 -12.06
N MET A 41 9.63 6.19 -11.17
CA MET A 41 10.27 7.49 -10.87
C MET A 41 11.53 7.36 -10.01
N ILE A 42 11.70 6.26 -9.27
CA ILE A 42 12.85 6.08 -8.36
C ILE A 42 14.19 6.19 -9.11
N ASN A 43 14.27 5.62 -10.31
CA ASN A 43 15.49 5.66 -11.14
C ASN A 43 15.64 6.94 -11.96
N ALA A 44 14.64 7.83 -11.96
CA ALA A 44 14.66 9.06 -12.75
C ALA A 44 15.44 10.20 -12.07
N ILE A 45 15.68 10.10 -10.74
CA ILE A 45 16.28 11.18 -9.94
C ILE A 45 17.58 11.73 -10.57
N PRO A 46 18.58 10.92 -10.97
CA PRO A 46 19.80 11.45 -11.58
C PRO A 46 19.56 12.19 -12.90
N ARG A 47 18.60 11.75 -13.69
CA ARG A 47 18.21 12.40 -14.95
C ARG A 47 17.44 13.70 -14.73
N LEU A 48 16.65 13.77 -13.64
CA LEU A 48 15.95 14.99 -13.22
C LEU A 48 16.95 16.07 -12.78
N MET A 49 17.97 15.67 -11.99
CA MET A 49 19.02 16.61 -11.54
C MET A 49 19.69 17.30 -12.73
N VAL A 50 20.06 16.54 -13.76
CA VAL A 50 20.69 17.08 -14.96
C VAL A 50 19.69 17.83 -15.85
N GLY A 51 18.50 17.27 -16.04
CA GLY A 51 17.52 17.82 -16.99
C GLY A 51 16.77 19.07 -16.50
N LEU A 52 16.74 19.33 -15.21
CA LEU A 52 16.11 20.49 -14.56
C LEU A 52 17.08 21.34 -13.74
N GLU A 53 18.38 21.01 -13.77
CA GLU A 53 19.46 21.73 -13.06
C GLU A 53 19.19 21.90 -11.56
N VAL A 54 18.69 20.83 -10.90
CA VAL A 54 18.35 20.86 -9.48
C VAL A 54 19.27 19.95 -8.66
N SER A 55 19.39 20.26 -7.36
CA SER A 55 20.13 19.41 -6.43
C SER A 55 19.47 18.05 -6.22
N GLU A 56 20.22 17.07 -5.71
CA GLU A 56 19.69 15.76 -5.35
C GLU A 56 18.54 15.86 -4.34
N GLN A 57 18.72 16.68 -3.29
CA GLN A 57 17.69 16.92 -2.27
C GLN A 57 16.41 17.49 -2.89
N THR A 58 16.54 18.43 -3.84
CA THR A 58 15.40 18.98 -4.56
C THR A 58 14.72 17.90 -5.42
N ALA A 59 15.49 17.09 -6.16
CA ALA A 59 14.96 16.04 -7.01
C ALA A 59 14.21 14.95 -6.22
N GLN A 60 14.64 14.63 -5.00
CA GLN A 60 13.97 13.67 -4.12
C GLN A 60 12.55 14.11 -3.74
N TRP A 61 12.26 15.42 -3.74
CA TRP A 61 10.90 15.93 -3.49
C TRP A 61 9.86 15.40 -4.48
N VAL A 62 10.24 14.97 -5.67
CA VAL A 62 9.34 14.32 -6.64
C VAL A 62 8.68 13.07 -6.05
N SER A 63 9.43 12.27 -5.28
CA SER A 63 8.91 11.10 -4.58
C SER A 63 8.28 11.45 -3.23
N THR A 64 8.91 12.31 -2.46
CA THR A 64 8.43 12.73 -1.13
C THR A 64 7.08 13.42 -1.21
N ALA A 65 6.90 14.40 -2.12
CA ALA A 65 5.63 15.09 -2.30
C ALA A 65 4.51 14.15 -2.77
N PHE A 66 4.83 13.15 -3.60
CA PHE A 66 3.89 12.12 -4.00
C PHE A 66 3.40 11.31 -2.78
N MET A 67 4.32 10.82 -1.94
CA MET A 67 3.98 10.06 -0.73
C MET A 67 3.17 10.92 0.27
N LEU A 68 3.55 12.19 0.45
CA LEU A 68 2.82 13.13 1.31
C LEU A 68 1.41 13.38 0.81
N ALA A 69 1.24 13.60 -0.50
CA ALA A 69 -0.08 13.78 -1.11
C ALA A 69 -0.95 12.52 -0.96
N MET A 70 -0.36 11.32 -1.12
CA MET A 70 -1.03 10.06 -0.85
C MET A 70 -1.51 9.98 0.61
N ALA A 71 -0.61 10.23 1.57
CA ALA A 71 -0.92 10.19 3.01
C ALA A 71 -2.01 11.19 3.40
N ALA A 72 -2.06 12.34 2.75
CA ALA A 72 -3.07 13.38 2.96
C ALA A 72 -4.44 13.01 2.37
N VAL A 73 -4.48 12.39 1.19
CA VAL A 73 -5.72 12.13 0.45
C VAL A 73 -6.39 10.81 0.87
N ILE A 74 -5.62 9.75 1.17
CA ILE A 74 -6.18 8.42 1.49
C ILE A 74 -7.22 8.49 2.63
N PRO A 75 -7.03 9.20 3.75
CA PRO A 75 -8.04 9.30 4.81
C PRO A 75 -9.39 9.83 4.35
N VAL A 76 -9.40 10.69 3.32
CA VAL A 76 -10.61 11.31 2.76
C VAL A 76 -11.36 10.36 1.82
N THR A 77 -10.67 9.35 1.28
CA THR A 77 -11.24 8.46 0.26
C THR A 77 -12.42 7.64 0.80
N GLY A 78 -12.45 7.30 2.08
CA GLY A 78 -13.54 6.57 2.70
C GLY A 78 -14.88 7.30 2.58
N TRP A 79 -14.89 8.60 2.91
CA TRP A 79 -16.04 9.48 2.71
C TRP A 79 -16.38 9.68 1.22
N PHE A 80 -15.36 9.93 0.39
CA PHE A 80 -15.52 10.14 -1.04
C PHE A 80 -16.21 8.96 -1.73
N LEU A 81 -15.77 7.73 -1.44
CA LEU A 81 -16.29 6.51 -2.04
C LEU A 81 -17.73 6.17 -1.60
N GLN A 82 -18.18 6.67 -0.45
CA GLN A 82 -19.58 6.54 -0.06
C GLN A 82 -20.52 7.51 -0.80
N ARG A 83 -19.98 8.65 -1.23
CA ARG A 83 -20.78 9.73 -1.83
C ARG A 83 -20.95 9.60 -3.34
N VAL A 84 -20.01 8.96 -4.01
CA VAL A 84 -20.01 8.87 -5.47
C VAL A 84 -20.16 7.42 -5.93
N SER A 85 -20.78 7.24 -7.10
CA SER A 85 -20.86 5.91 -7.69
C SER A 85 -19.47 5.40 -8.10
N THR A 86 -19.29 4.08 -8.11
CA THR A 86 -18.01 3.41 -8.48
C THR A 86 -17.42 3.95 -9.78
N ARG A 87 -18.27 4.14 -10.81
CA ARG A 87 -17.86 4.65 -12.12
C ARG A 87 -17.38 6.11 -12.03
N ARG A 88 -18.07 6.96 -11.25
CA ARG A 88 -17.64 8.35 -11.03
C ARG A 88 -16.36 8.42 -10.21
N ALA A 89 -16.22 7.61 -9.16
CA ALA A 89 -15.00 7.54 -8.37
C ALA A 89 -13.80 7.14 -9.23
N TYR A 90 -13.97 6.13 -10.07
CA TYR A 90 -12.95 5.70 -11.03
C TYR A 90 -12.60 6.79 -12.06
N ALA A 91 -13.62 7.41 -12.66
CA ALA A 91 -13.44 8.49 -13.64
C ALA A 91 -12.66 9.67 -13.04
N THR A 92 -13.02 10.08 -11.81
CA THR A 92 -12.34 11.17 -11.11
C THR A 92 -10.90 10.77 -10.78
N ALA A 93 -10.66 9.59 -10.20
CA ALA A 93 -9.34 9.13 -9.81
C ALA A 93 -8.40 9.03 -11.02
N MET A 94 -8.82 8.34 -12.08
CA MET A 94 -8.01 8.18 -13.30
C MET A 94 -7.89 9.47 -14.11
N GLY A 95 -8.92 10.32 -14.12
CA GLY A 95 -8.87 11.64 -14.76
C GLY A 95 -7.86 12.56 -14.07
N VAL A 96 -7.87 12.63 -12.74
CA VAL A 96 -6.88 13.37 -11.93
C VAL A 96 -5.47 12.81 -12.13
N PHE A 97 -5.32 11.47 -12.13
CA PHE A 97 -4.05 10.81 -12.40
C PHE A 97 -3.51 11.14 -13.78
N LEU A 98 -4.34 11.09 -14.84
CA LEU A 98 -3.95 11.44 -16.21
C LEU A 98 -3.60 12.91 -16.34
N ALA A 99 -4.38 13.81 -15.73
CA ALA A 99 -4.08 15.24 -15.72
C ALA A 99 -2.72 15.53 -15.07
N GLY A 100 -2.45 14.93 -13.90
CA GLY A 100 -1.15 15.02 -13.23
C GLY A 100 -0.01 14.44 -14.07
N THR A 101 -0.24 13.30 -14.74
CA THR A 101 0.74 12.68 -15.63
C THR A 101 1.05 13.56 -16.84
N ALA A 102 0.03 14.16 -17.46
CA ALA A 102 0.20 15.08 -18.58
C ALA A 102 0.95 16.35 -18.16
N LEU A 103 0.60 16.92 -17.00
CA LEU A 103 1.29 18.09 -16.44
C LEU A 103 2.77 17.77 -16.16
N ALA A 104 3.07 16.62 -15.58
CA ALA A 104 4.43 16.19 -15.33
C ALA A 104 5.22 15.92 -16.62
N ALA A 105 4.60 15.33 -17.65
CA ALA A 105 5.22 15.12 -18.96
C ALA A 105 5.59 16.44 -19.65
N ALA A 106 4.74 17.46 -19.52
CA ALA A 106 4.91 18.77 -20.13
C ALA A 106 5.74 19.75 -19.28
N ALA A 107 6.19 19.35 -18.07
CA ALA A 107 6.83 20.26 -17.12
C ALA A 107 8.10 20.92 -17.67
N PRO A 108 8.15 22.26 -17.81
CA PRO A 108 9.36 22.97 -18.22
C PRO A 108 10.33 23.19 -17.06
N VAL A 109 9.84 23.26 -15.82
CA VAL A 109 10.59 23.53 -14.60
C VAL A 109 10.19 22.54 -13.50
N PHE A 110 11.02 22.45 -12.45
CA PHE A 110 10.84 21.49 -11.35
C PHE A 110 9.51 21.68 -10.61
N GLU A 111 9.09 22.91 -10.35
CA GLU A 111 7.86 23.23 -9.61
C GLU A 111 6.61 22.69 -10.33
N VAL A 112 6.57 22.80 -11.66
CA VAL A 112 5.46 22.27 -12.47
C VAL A 112 5.45 20.73 -12.41
N LEU A 113 6.62 20.10 -12.47
CA LEU A 113 6.74 18.65 -12.26
C LEU A 113 6.20 18.25 -10.88
N LEU A 114 6.60 18.98 -9.83
CA LEU A 114 6.17 18.71 -8.45
C LEU A 114 4.66 18.82 -8.30
N VAL A 115 4.04 19.86 -8.85
CA VAL A 115 2.57 20.02 -8.88
C VAL A 115 1.93 18.85 -9.64
N GLY A 116 2.47 18.49 -10.81
CA GLY A 116 2.01 17.32 -11.58
C GLY A 116 2.03 16.04 -10.73
N ARG A 117 3.08 15.81 -9.94
CA ARG A 117 3.21 14.65 -9.03
C ARG A 117 2.21 14.67 -7.89
N ILE A 118 1.95 15.83 -7.28
CA ILE A 118 0.93 15.97 -6.23
C ILE A 118 -0.47 15.65 -6.80
N VAL A 119 -0.82 16.19 -7.96
CA VAL A 119 -2.10 15.92 -8.62
C VAL A 119 -2.21 14.43 -8.97
N GLN A 120 -1.16 13.84 -9.52
CA GLN A 120 -1.09 12.41 -9.86
C GLN A 120 -1.29 11.52 -8.62
N ALA A 121 -0.65 11.86 -7.49
CA ALA A 121 -0.78 11.15 -6.23
C ALA A 121 -2.21 11.19 -5.67
N ALA A 122 -2.91 12.32 -5.82
CA ALA A 122 -4.30 12.45 -5.40
C ALA A 122 -5.23 11.47 -6.14
N GLY A 123 -5.00 11.27 -7.45
CA GLY A 123 -5.70 10.25 -8.24
C GLY A 123 -5.34 8.83 -7.80
N THR A 124 -4.05 8.56 -7.59
CA THR A 124 -3.53 7.26 -7.15
C THR A 124 -4.11 6.84 -5.80
N ALA A 125 -4.21 7.77 -4.85
CA ALA A 125 -4.69 7.54 -3.48
C ALA A 125 -6.10 6.93 -3.41
N VAL A 126 -6.95 7.20 -4.40
CA VAL A 126 -8.33 6.69 -4.47
C VAL A 126 -8.38 5.24 -4.98
N MET A 127 -7.40 4.82 -5.78
CA MET A 127 -7.50 3.55 -6.55
C MET A 127 -7.54 2.32 -5.66
N MET A 128 -6.68 2.25 -4.64
CA MET A 128 -6.63 1.07 -3.75
C MET A 128 -7.87 0.94 -2.87
N PRO A 129 -8.34 1.98 -2.16
CA PRO A 129 -9.61 1.94 -1.43
C PRO A 129 -10.81 1.62 -2.34
N LEU A 130 -10.86 2.16 -3.57
CA LEU A 130 -11.91 1.87 -4.54
C LEU A 130 -11.91 0.39 -4.95
N LEU A 131 -10.74 -0.17 -5.27
CA LEU A 131 -10.57 -1.57 -5.61
C LEU A 131 -11.03 -2.47 -4.46
N MET A 132 -10.56 -2.22 -3.23
CA MET A 132 -10.88 -3.03 -2.06
C MET A 132 -12.37 -2.98 -1.71
N THR A 133 -12.96 -1.79 -1.69
CA THR A 133 -14.39 -1.60 -1.41
C THR A 133 -15.24 -2.31 -2.46
N THR A 134 -14.92 -2.14 -3.75
CA THR A 134 -15.65 -2.79 -4.84
C THR A 134 -15.51 -4.30 -4.77
N LEU A 135 -14.30 -4.83 -4.52
CA LEU A 135 -14.05 -6.26 -4.39
C LEU A 135 -14.91 -6.86 -3.27
N MET A 136 -14.91 -6.24 -2.09
CA MET A 136 -15.69 -6.75 -0.94
C MET A 136 -17.20 -6.72 -1.20
N THR A 137 -17.67 -5.83 -2.08
CA THR A 137 -19.10 -5.68 -2.39
C THR A 137 -19.57 -6.66 -3.46
N VAL A 138 -18.74 -6.98 -4.48
CA VAL A 138 -19.19 -7.77 -5.64
C VAL A 138 -18.67 -9.20 -5.67
N VAL A 139 -17.62 -9.52 -4.90
CA VAL A 139 -17.01 -10.86 -4.90
C VAL A 139 -17.58 -11.68 -3.75
N PRO A 140 -18.17 -12.86 -4.05
CA PRO A 140 -18.63 -13.79 -3.01
C PRO A 140 -17.50 -14.17 -2.05
N GLU A 141 -17.84 -14.45 -0.79
CA GLU A 141 -16.86 -14.79 0.24
C GLU A 141 -15.96 -15.96 -0.14
N SER A 142 -16.53 -16.97 -0.80
CA SER A 142 -15.82 -18.17 -1.29
C SER A 142 -14.70 -17.88 -2.30
N ASP A 143 -14.75 -16.74 -2.98
CA ASP A 143 -13.83 -16.37 -4.07
C ASP A 143 -12.94 -15.18 -3.73
N ARG A 144 -13.11 -14.57 -2.54
CA ARG A 144 -12.36 -13.36 -2.11
C ARG A 144 -10.85 -13.60 -2.09
N GLY A 145 -10.42 -14.75 -1.61
CA GLY A 145 -8.99 -15.07 -1.56
C GLY A 145 -8.35 -15.15 -2.95
N ARG A 146 -9.00 -15.84 -3.88
CA ARG A 146 -8.54 -15.96 -5.27
C ARG A 146 -8.44 -14.59 -5.95
N VAL A 147 -9.42 -13.73 -5.73
CA VAL A 147 -9.42 -12.37 -6.31
C VAL A 147 -8.39 -11.50 -5.60
N MET A 148 -8.28 -11.61 -4.27
CA MET A 148 -7.25 -10.90 -3.49
C MET A 148 -5.84 -11.30 -3.92
N GLY A 149 -5.61 -12.57 -4.28
CA GLY A 149 -4.34 -13.00 -4.86
C GLY A 149 -3.97 -12.27 -6.15
N LYS A 150 -4.96 -11.90 -7.00
CA LYS A 150 -4.72 -11.04 -8.18
C LYS A 150 -4.38 -9.60 -7.80
N VAL A 151 -4.97 -9.08 -6.72
CA VAL A 151 -4.61 -7.77 -6.18
C VAL A 151 -3.18 -7.80 -5.66
N THR A 152 -2.80 -8.81 -4.87
CA THR A 152 -1.43 -9.01 -4.39
C THR A 152 -0.44 -9.12 -5.57
N MET A 153 -0.82 -9.80 -6.65
CA MET A 153 -0.02 -9.85 -7.87
C MET A 153 0.22 -8.46 -8.46
N ALA A 154 -0.82 -7.65 -8.60
CA ALA A 154 -0.68 -6.28 -9.12
C ALA A 154 0.22 -5.42 -8.22
N MET A 155 0.04 -5.51 -6.88
CA MET A 155 0.81 -4.77 -5.89
C MET A 155 2.29 -5.16 -5.84
N SER A 156 2.65 -6.39 -6.24
CA SER A 156 4.01 -6.91 -6.12
C SER A 156 4.77 -6.84 -7.45
N VAL A 157 4.09 -7.16 -8.56
CA VAL A 157 4.72 -7.18 -9.88
C VAL A 157 4.99 -5.76 -10.37
N ALA A 158 4.11 -4.80 -10.09
CA ALA A 158 4.30 -3.41 -10.50
C ALA A 158 5.60 -2.79 -9.93
N PRO A 159 5.88 -2.84 -8.60
CA PRO A 159 7.15 -2.38 -8.06
C PRO A 159 8.36 -3.17 -8.56
N ALA A 160 8.23 -4.48 -8.76
CA ALA A 160 9.33 -5.31 -9.27
C ALA A 160 9.71 -4.95 -10.72
N MET A 161 8.73 -4.56 -11.55
CA MET A 161 8.94 -4.14 -12.93
C MET A 161 9.41 -2.68 -13.04
N GLY A 162 9.08 -1.83 -12.07
CA GLY A 162 9.36 -0.39 -12.11
C GLY A 162 10.80 -0.05 -12.50
N PRO A 163 11.83 -0.56 -11.79
CA PRO A 163 13.23 -0.29 -12.10
C PRO A 163 13.65 -0.77 -13.50
N ALA A 164 13.16 -1.91 -13.96
CA ALA A 164 13.47 -2.42 -15.28
C ALA A 164 12.85 -1.57 -16.39
N VAL A 165 11.56 -1.23 -16.26
CA VAL A 165 10.85 -0.37 -17.21
C VAL A 165 11.50 1.01 -17.27
N SER A 166 11.77 1.62 -16.11
CA SER A 166 12.41 2.95 -16.07
C SER A 166 13.82 2.91 -16.64
N GLY A 167 14.60 1.86 -16.36
CA GLY A 167 15.94 1.70 -16.91
C GLY A 167 15.97 1.67 -18.44
N VAL A 168 15.07 0.89 -19.05
CA VAL A 168 14.92 0.83 -20.52
C VAL A 168 14.50 2.18 -21.10
N VAL A 169 13.47 2.82 -20.51
CA VAL A 169 12.95 4.10 -21.01
C VAL A 169 13.98 5.21 -20.89
N LEU A 170 14.70 5.29 -19.77
CA LEU A 170 15.74 6.30 -19.55
C LEU A 170 16.99 6.08 -20.43
N ALA A 171 17.24 4.87 -20.89
CA ALA A 171 18.28 4.60 -21.89
C ALA A 171 17.92 5.13 -23.28
N LEU A 172 16.62 5.25 -23.59
CA LEU A 172 16.12 5.77 -24.88
C LEU A 172 16.05 7.29 -24.94
N GLY A 173 16.06 7.99 -23.80
CA GLY A 173 15.96 9.45 -23.82
C GLY A 173 15.74 10.15 -22.49
N SER A 174 14.94 11.22 -22.53
CA SER A 174 14.66 12.10 -21.39
C SER A 174 13.75 11.44 -20.35
N TRP A 175 13.86 11.88 -19.09
CA TRP A 175 12.94 11.50 -18.00
C TRP A 175 11.45 11.74 -18.34
N ARG A 176 11.15 12.69 -19.24
CA ARG A 176 9.77 12.95 -19.72
C ARG A 176 9.16 11.73 -20.42
N MET A 177 9.99 10.87 -21.02
CA MET A 177 9.54 9.65 -21.69
C MET A 177 8.82 8.68 -20.73
N LEU A 178 9.15 8.72 -19.43
CA LEU A 178 8.46 7.91 -18.42
C LEU A 178 6.97 8.29 -18.33
N PHE A 179 6.67 9.59 -18.28
CA PHE A 179 5.29 10.07 -18.23
C PHE A 179 4.57 9.89 -19.58
N LEU A 180 5.28 10.14 -20.70
CA LEU A 180 4.75 9.93 -22.04
C LEU A 180 4.39 8.47 -22.30
N LEU A 181 5.15 7.51 -21.76
CA LEU A 181 4.83 6.07 -21.80
C LEU A 181 3.57 5.77 -20.98
N MET A 182 3.46 6.36 -19.79
CA MET A 182 2.33 6.10 -18.89
C MET A 182 1.01 6.69 -19.39
N LEU A 183 1.03 7.81 -20.13
CA LEU A 183 -0.18 8.46 -20.64
C LEU A 183 -1.05 7.55 -21.52
N PRO A 184 -0.55 6.91 -22.59
CA PRO A 184 -1.38 6.03 -23.41
C PRO A 184 -1.81 4.77 -22.65
N ILE A 185 -0.96 4.19 -21.78
CA ILE A 185 -1.28 3.00 -21.00
C ILE A 185 -2.44 3.33 -20.04
N ALA A 186 -2.31 4.40 -19.25
CA ALA A 186 -3.35 4.85 -18.33
C ALA A 186 -4.61 5.31 -19.09
N GLY A 187 -4.46 5.95 -20.24
CA GLY A 187 -5.56 6.38 -21.11
C GLY A 187 -6.41 5.20 -21.60
N VAL A 188 -5.76 4.14 -22.09
CA VAL A 188 -6.44 2.90 -22.53
C VAL A 188 -7.16 2.23 -21.36
N VAL A 189 -6.49 2.10 -20.20
CA VAL A 189 -7.11 1.49 -19.01
C VAL A 189 -8.28 2.34 -18.52
N THR A 190 -8.15 3.67 -18.53
CA THR A 190 -9.25 4.59 -18.18
C THR A 190 -10.43 4.43 -19.13
N TRP A 191 -10.20 4.41 -20.43
CA TRP A 191 -11.24 4.24 -21.44
C TRP A 191 -11.94 2.89 -21.32
N LEU A 192 -11.17 1.78 -21.14
CA LEU A 192 -11.75 0.46 -20.90
C LEU A 192 -12.60 0.41 -19.63
N GLY A 193 -12.12 1.07 -18.56
CA GLY A 193 -12.85 1.18 -17.31
C GLY A 193 -14.16 1.93 -17.49
N LEU A 194 -14.15 3.10 -18.12
CA LEU A 194 -15.34 3.91 -18.36
C LEU A 194 -16.39 3.20 -19.24
N ARG A 195 -15.94 2.27 -20.11
CA ARG A 195 -16.85 1.45 -20.92
C ARG A 195 -17.43 0.22 -20.20
N ARG A 196 -16.66 -0.36 -19.27
CA ARG A 196 -17.00 -1.67 -18.66
C ARG A 196 -17.39 -1.61 -17.20
N LEU A 197 -17.10 -0.46 -16.51
CA LEU A 197 -17.45 -0.32 -15.11
C LEU A 197 -18.95 -0.03 -14.96
N GLU A 198 -19.61 -0.89 -14.20
CA GLU A 198 -20.95 -0.70 -13.72
C GLU A 198 -20.93 -0.13 -12.30
N ASN A 199 -21.95 0.59 -11.90
CA ASN A 199 -22.06 1.13 -10.57
C ASN A 199 -22.34 0.02 -9.56
N VAL A 200 -21.63 0.04 -8.45
CA VAL A 200 -21.77 -0.90 -7.35
C VAL A 200 -22.18 -0.12 -6.09
N GLY A 201 -23.25 -0.56 -5.44
CA GLY A 201 -23.81 0.12 -4.27
C GLY A 201 -24.55 1.41 -4.59
N GLU A 202 -25.20 1.97 -3.58
CA GLU A 202 -25.93 3.24 -3.68
C GLU A 202 -25.14 4.33 -2.95
N PRO A 203 -24.96 5.51 -3.58
CA PRO A 203 -24.31 6.64 -2.92
C PRO A 203 -25.13 7.10 -1.70
N ARG A 204 -24.44 7.33 -0.59
CA ARG A 204 -25.03 7.93 0.61
C ARG A 204 -24.62 9.38 0.72
N TYR A 205 -25.59 10.27 0.89
CA TYR A 205 -25.32 11.69 1.07
C TYR A 205 -24.88 11.96 2.51
N SER A 206 -23.62 12.37 2.69
CA SER A 206 -23.09 12.91 3.94
C SER A 206 -22.39 14.23 3.68
N THR A 207 -22.47 15.16 4.62
CA THR A 207 -21.74 16.43 4.53
C THR A 207 -20.26 16.19 4.80
N ILE A 208 -19.38 16.91 4.08
CA ILE A 208 -17.94 16.85 4.34
C ILE A 208 -17.60 17.77 5.53
N ASP A 209 -16.83 17.25 6.47
CA ASP A 209 -16.22 18.06 7.51
C ASP A 209 -14.82 18.52 7.08
N TRP A 210 -14.74 19.72 6.51
CA TRP A 210 -13.49 20.30 6.03
C TRP A 210 -12.42 20.42 7.12
N PHE A 211 -12.82 20.61 8.36
CA PHE A 211 -11.87 20.67 9.48
C PHE A 211 -11.20 19.31 9.71
N SER A 212 -11.95 18.22 9.62
CA SER A 212 -11.38 16.85 9.64
C SER A 212 -10.45 16.59 8.46
N VAL A 213 -10.75 17.12 7.26
CA VAL A 213 -9.86 17.01 6.09
C VAL A 213 -8.52 17.69 6.37
N VAL A 214 -8.54 18.92 6.92
CA VAL A 214 -7.31 19.64 7.29
C VAL A 214 -6.52 18.88 8.35
N LEU A 215 -7.18 18.40 9.42
CA LEU A 215 -6.52 17.64 10.48
C LEU A 215 -5.91 16.34 9.95
N ALA A 216 -6.61 15.61 9.07
CA ALA A 216 -6.08 14.39 8.44
C ALA A 216 -4.87 14.71 7.55
N THR A 217 -5.00 15.71 6.68
CA THR A 217 -3.94 16.11 5.74
C THR A 217 -2.67 16.55 6.47
N VAL A 218 -2.81 17.45 7.44
CA VAL A 218 -1.65 17.96 8.21
C VAL A 218 -1.11 16.91 9.17
N GLY A 219 -1.98 16.13 9.82
CA GLY A 219 -1.58 15.09 10.76
C GLY A 219 -0.85 13.93 10.08
N PHE A 220 -1.48 13.26 9.13
CA PHE A 220 -0.87 12.10 8.45
C PHE A 220 0.26 12.54 7.50
N GLY A 221 0.09 13.62 6.75
CA GLY A 221 1.14 14.19 5.91
C GLY A 221 2.34 14.64 6.75
N GLY A 222 2.11 15.37 7.84
CA GLY A 222 3.16 15.79 8.78
C GLY A 222 3.89 14.62 9.44
N LEU A 223 3.16 13.53 9.78
CA LEU A 223 3.75 12.32 10.34
C LEU A 223 4.68 11.65 9.33
N VAL A 224 4.21 11.41 8.10
CA VAL A 224 5.04 10.83 7.03
C VAL A 224 6.24 11.71 6.74
N TYR A 225 6.06 13.04 6.65
CA TYR A 225 7.16 13.98 6.44
C TYR A 225 8.19 13.93 7.58
N GLY A 226 7.73 14.00 8.83
CA GLY A 226 8.63 13.92 9.99
C GLY A 226 9.42 12.60 10.03
N LEU A 227 8.78 11.49 9.67
CA LEU A 227 9.44 10.19 9.59
C LEU A 227 10.49 10.13 8.46
N THR A 228 10.20 10.67 7.28
CA THR A 228 11.18 10.69 6.19
C THR A 228 12.41 11.55 6.51
N GLN A 229 12.21 12.66 7.25
CA GLN A 229 13.33 13.54 7.66
C GLN A 229 14.28 12.93 8.68
N PHE A 230 13.89 11.88 9.43
CA PHE A 230 14.85 11.14 10.27
C PHE A 230 15.97 10.50 9.47
N ALA A 231 15.68 10.03 8.27
CA ALA A 231 16.68 9.45 7.38
C ALA A 231 17.70 10.48 6.85
N GLU A 232 17.36 11.78 6.87
CA GLU A 232 18.18 12.89 6.38
C GLU A 232 19.05 13.56 7.48
N GLY A 233 19.00 13.08 8.72
CA GLY A 233 19.91 13.47 9.80
C GLY A 233 19.42 14.60 10.72
N GLY A 234 18.17 15.04 10.62
CA GLY A 234 17.58 16.10 11.46
C GLY A 234 16.84 15.59 12.69
N ALA A 235 17.43 14.75 13.55
CA ALA A 235 16.72 13.99 14.59
C ALA A 235 15.82 14.83 15.50
N VAL A 236 16.30 15.96 16.04
CA VAL A 236 15.50 16.82 16.96
C VAL A 236 14.35 17.49 16.23
N ARG A 237 14.58 18.03 15.03
CA ARG A 237 13.55 18.66 14.21
C ARG A 237 12.50 17.64 13.77
N SER A 238 12.95 16.48 13.33
CA SER A 238 12.07 15.38 12.92
C SER A 238 11.21 14.88 14.07
N ALA A 239 11.79 14.70 15.25
CA ALA A 239 11.05 14.33 16.46
C ALA A 239 9.97 15.36 16.80
N ALA A 240 10.31 16.66 16.74
CA ALA A 240 9.32 17.73 17.00
C ALA A 240 8.16 17.69 15.99
N ILE A 241 8.46 17.50 14.69
CA ILE A 241 7.43 17.38 13.64
C ILE A 241 6.54 16.16 13.92
N VAL A 242 7.12 15.01 14.24
CA VAL A 242 6.37 13.77 14.56
C VAL A 242 5.47 13.97 15.78
N VAL A 243 5.95 14.59 16.86
CA VAL A 243 5.15 14.86 18.05
C VAL A 243 3.97 15.78 17.72
N VAL A 244 4.21 16.86 16.98
CA VAL A 244 3.13 17.77 16.54
C VAL A 244 2.14 17.04 15.65
N ALA A 245 2.60 16.25 14.69
CA ALA A 245 1.74 15.46 13.81
C ALA A 245 0.89 14.46 14.59
N LEU A 246 1.45 13.76 15.57
CA LEU A 246 0.71 12.85 16.45
C LEU A 246 -0.34 13.58 17.29
N ALA A 247 -0.05 14.78 17.79
CA ALA A 247 -1.03 15.61 18.49
C ALA A 247 -2.20 16.02 17.57
N ILE A 248 -1.91 16.37 16.31
CA ILE A 248 -2.94 16.69 15.30
C ILE A 248 -3.76 15.44 14.95
N ILE A 249 -3.13 14.26 14.83
CA ILE A 249 -3.85 12.98 14.60
C ILE A 249 -4.73 12.66 15.81
N ALA A 250 -4.27 12.90 17.04
CA ALA A 250 -5.09 12.72 18.23
C ALA A 250 -6.31 13.64 18.21
N ALA A 251 -6.14 14.91 17.81
CA ALA A 251 -7.26 15.85 17.62
C ALA A 251 -8.21 15.38 16.49
N PHE A 252 -7.67 14.84 15.39
CA PHE A 252 -8.48 14.22 14.33
C PHE A 252 -9.30 13.06 14.87
N VAL A 253 -8.69 12.12 15.60
CA VAL A 253 -9.37 10.96 16.21
C VAL A 253 -10.48 11.41 17.16
N ALA A 254 -10.18 12.36 18.07
CA ALA A 254 -11.18 12.92 19.00
C ALA A 254 -12.37 13.52 18.25
N ARG A 255 -12.11 14.26 17.15
CA ARG A 255 -13.16 14.82 16.31
C ARG A 255 -13.97 13.73 15.60
N GLN A 256 -13.34 12.66 15.07
CA GLN A 256 -14.08 11.55 14.46
C GLN A 256 -15.02 10.88 15.47
N LEU A 257 -14.58 10.68 16.72
CA LEU A 257 -15.42 10.12 17.79
C LEU A 257 -16.66 10.99 18.08
N VAL A 258 -16.54 12.31 17.97
CA VAL A 258 -17.70 13.23 18.09
C VAL A 258 -18.61 13.13 16.86
N LEU A 259 -18.03 13.17 15.65
CA LEU A 259 -18.79 13.12 14.40
C LEU A 259 -19.51 11.79 14.18
N GLN A 260 -18.98 10.68 14.68
CA GLN A 260 -19.63 9.37 14.66
C GLN A 260 -20.98 9.36 15.37
N ARG A 261 -21.15 10.16 16.44
CA ARG A 261 -22.42 10.30 17.15
C ARG A 261 -23.49 10.95 16.27
N ASN A 262 -23.07 11.82 15.36
CA ASN A 262 -23.92 12.56 14.43
C ASN A 262 -24.07 11.83 13.06
N GLY A 263 -23.44 10.67 12.86
CA GLY A 263 -23.53 9.87 11.63
C GLY A 263 -22.75 10.41 10.43
N THR A 264 -21.82 11.37 10.61
CA THR A 264 -21.08 12.02 9.51
C THR A 264 -19.54 11.99 9.67
N PRO A 265 -18.91 10.89 10.12
CA PRO A 265 -17.45 10.85 10.24
C PRO A 265 -16.79 10.83 8.87
N LEU A 266 -15.59 11.46 8.76
CA LEU A 266 -14.73 11.34 7.59
C LEU A 266 -14.13 9.93 7.50
N MET A 267 -13.71 9.39 8.64
CA MET A 267 -13.22 8.03 8.83
C MET A 267 -13.94 7.41 10.04
N ASP A 268 -14.71 6.35 9.81
CA ASP A 268 -15.49 5.71 10.86
C ASP A 268 -14.61 4.75 11.68
N LEU A 269 -14.29 5.16 12.91
CA LEU A 269 -13.45 4.37 13.82
C LEU A 269 -14.16 3.14 14.41
N ARG A 270 -15.48 2.98 14.18
CA ARG A 270 -16.21 1.74 14.54
C ARG A 270 -15.66 0.52 13.83
N THR A 271 -14.95 0.71 12.71
CA THR A 271 -14.17 -0.37 12.07
C THR A 271 -13.23 -1.06 13.05
N LEU A 272 -12.64 -0.33 14.02
CA LEU A 272 -11.73 -0.87 15.03
C LEU A 272 -12.42 -1.70 16.11
N LEU A 273 -13.75 -1.63 16.22
CA LEU A 273 -14.52 -2.49 17.13
C LEU A 273 -14.63 -3.93 16.61
N HIS A 274 -14.32 -4.16 15.33
CA HIS A 274 -14.29 -5.49 14.72
C HIS A 274 -12.92 -6.15 14.98
N PRO A 275 -12.86 -7.19 15.84
CA PRO A 275 -11.58 -7.72 16.34
C PRO A 275 -10.74 -8.36 15.25
N THR A 276 -11.35 -9.03 14.25
CA THR A 276 -10.60 -9.62 13.13
C THR A 276 -10.02 -8.53 12.23
N TYR A 277 -10.78 -7.46 11.97
CA TYR A 277 -10.29 -6.31 11.21
C TYR A 277 -9.12 -5.62 11.92
N THR A 278 -9.22 -5.35 13.23
CA THR A 278 -8.15 -4.72 14.00
C THR A 278 -6.87 -5.56 14.03
N LYS A 279 -6.99 -6.88 14.23
CA LYS A 279 -5.85 -7.81 14.15
C LYS A 279 -5.24 -7.80 12.74
N ALA A 280 -6.06 -7.84 11.69
CA ALA A 280 -5.61 -7.76 10.31
C ALA A 280 -4.89 -6.44 10.02
N LEU A 281 -5.41 -5.32 10.53
CA LEU A 281 -4.82 -4.00 10.38
C LEU A 281 -3.41 -3.93 10.99
N ILE A 282 -3.21 -4.47 12.21
CA ILE A 282 -1.89 -4.54 12.84
C ILE A 282 -0.95 -5.45 12.06
N LEU A 283 -1.42 -6.64 11.66
CA LEU A 283 -0.64 -7.58 10.85
C LEU A 283 -0.14 -6.95 9.55
N ILE A 284 -1.03 -6.30 8.81
CA ILE A 284 -0.70 -5.64 7.56
C ILE A 284 0.29 -4.50 7.81
N SER A 285 0.05 -3.66 8.81
CA SER A 285 0.92 -2.53 9.14
C SER A 285 2.34 -2.98 9.48
N VAL A 286 2.50 -3.95 10.37
CA VAL A 286 3.83 -4.47 10.75
C VAL A 286 4.50 -5.17 9.55
N SER A 287 3.74 -5.91 8.74
CA SER A 287 4.29 -6.56 7.54
C SER A 287 4.72 -5.54 6.47
N PHE A 288 3.98 -4.44 6.30
CA PHE A 288 4.39 -3.33 5.41
C PHE A 288 5.62 -2.60 5.93
N MET A 289 5.69 -2.34 7.23
CA MET A 289 6.89 -1.78 7.88
C MET A 289 8.13 -2.64 7.60
N THR A 290 8.00 -3.97 7.75
CA THR A 290 9.06 -4.93 7.46
C THR A 290 9.44 -4.95 5.97
N LEU A 291 8.43 -4.95 5.09
CA LEU A 291 8.64 -4.93 3.63
C LEU A 291 9.44 -3.71 3.20
N LEU A 292 9.02 -2.51 3.60
CA LEU A 292 9.64 -1.26 3.17
C LEU A 292 11.01 -1.02 3.85
N GLY A 293 11.14 -1.40 5.12
CA GLY A 293 12.43 -1.40 5.79
C GLY A 293 13.46 -2.31 5.11
N SER A 294 13.06 -3.52 4.73
CA SER A 294 13.93 -4.44 3.98
C SER A 294 14.20 -3.97 2.55
N ALA A 295 13.20 -3.35 1.91
CA ALA A 295 13.32 -2.82 0.55
C ALA A 295 14.33 -1.68 0.42
N ILE A 296 14.63 -0.96 1.49
CA ILE A 296 15.69 0.06 1.51
C ILE A 296 17.05 -0.53 1.96
N LEU A 297 17.07 -1.38 2.98
CA LEU A 297 18.33 -1.94 3.51
C LEU A 297 19.03 -2.86 2.50
N LEU A 298 18.28 -3.67 1.76
CA LEU A 298 18.87 -4.64 0.85
C LEU A 298 19.61 -4.00 -0.34
N PRO A 299 19.06 -3.00 -1.05
CA PRO A 299 19.81 -2.24 -2.05
C PRO A 299 21.02 -1.50 -1.47
N LEU A 300 20.91 -0.89 -0.27
CA LEU A 300 22.04 -0.25 0.37
C LEU A 300 23.18 -1.23 0.66
N PHE A 301 22.86 -2.44 1.13
CA PHE A 301 23.85 -3.51 1.30
C PHE A 301 24.52 -3.89 -0.02
N LEU A 302 23.72 -4.12 -1.05
CA LEU A 302 24.22 -4.61 -2.34
C LEU A 302 25.03 -3.55 -3.10
N GLN A 303 24.62 -2.28 -3.05
CA GLN A 303 25.28 -1.20 -3.78
C GLN A 303 26.46 -0.62 -2.99
N ASN A 304 26.29 -0.25 -1.70
CA ASN A 304 27.33 0.46 -0.94
C ASN A 304 28.40 -0.49 -0.38
N LEU A 305 28.02 -1.71 0.05
CA LEU A 305 28.95 -2.64 0.66
C LEU A 305 29.48 -3.70 -0.31
N ARG A 306 28.63 -4.16 -1.24
CA ARG A 306 29.00 -5.19 -2.23
C ARG A 306 29.34 -4.60 -3.61
N GLU A 307 29.24 -3.27 -3.78
CA GLU A 307 29.62 -2.51 -4.99
C GLU A 307 28.88 -2.96 -6.27
N LEU A 308 27.65 -3.54 -6.12
CA LEU A 308 26.84 -3.88 -7.27
C LEU A 308 26.25 -2.63 -7.91
N THR A 309 26.18 -2.65 -9.23
CA THR A 309 25.46 -1.60 -9.97
C THR A 309 23.96 -1.61 -9.65
N PRO A 310 23.24 -0.48 -9.80
CA PRO A 310 21.78 -0.46 -9.62
C PRO A 310 21.03 -1.49 -10.46
N LEU A 311 21.51 -1.76 -11.69
CA LEU A 311 20.93 -2.79 -12.57
C LEU A 311 21.11 -4.20 -11.98
N GLN A 312 22.31 -4.54 -11.52
CA GLN A 312 22.61 -5.85 -10.90
C GLN A 312 21.78 -6.04 -9.62
N THR A 313 21.67 -4.98 -8.78
CA THR A 313 20.82 -4.98 -7.58
C THR A 313 19.36 -5.22 -7.95
N GLY A 314 18.84 -4.51 -8.94
CA GLY A 314 17.47 -4.67 -9.43
C GLY A 314 17.19 -6.09 -9.93
N LEU A 315 18.10 -6.66 -10.73
CA LEU A 315 17.99 -8.03 -11.23
C LEU A 315 18.03 -9.07 -10.10
N LEU A 316 18.81 -8.81 -9.04
CA LEU A 316 18.88 -9.71 -7.88
C LEU A 316 17.59 -9.65 -7.03
N VAL A 317 16.97 -8.49 -6.90
CA VAL A 317 15.77 -8.29 -6.06
C VAL A 317 14.47 -8.63 -6.83
N MET A 318 14.45 -8.42 -8.15
CA MET A 318 13.27 -8.64 -9.00
C MET A 318 12.60 -10.01 -8.83
N PRO A 319 13.34 -11.15 -8.74
CA PRO A 319 12.72 -12.47 -8.58
C PRO A 319 11.84 -12.60 -7.34
N GLY A 320 12.18 -11.91 -6.25
CA GLY A 320 11.33 -11.89 -5.03
C GLY A 320 9.97 -11.26 -5.28
N GLY A 321 9.93 -10.08 -5.90
CA GLY A 321 8.68 -9.40 -6.25
C GLY A 321 7.84 -10.18 -7.26
N LEU A 322 8.49 -10.78 -8.27
CA LEU A 322 7.81 -11.65 -9.23
C LEU A 322 7.25 -12.92 -8.58
N ALA A 323 8.01 -13.59 -7.71
CA ALA A 323 7.55 -14.77 -6.98
C ALA A 323 6.35 -14.44 -6.08
N MET A 324 6.40 -13.33 -5.35
CA MET A 324 5.29 -12.81 -4.56
C MET A 324 4.03 -12.61 -5.42
N GLY A 325 4.18 -11.98 -6.57
CA GLY A 325 3.07 -11.69 -7.46
C GLY A 325 2.49 -12.95 -8.13
N LEU A 326 3.33 -13.78 -8.72
CA LEU A 326 2.90 -14.97 -9.47
C LEU A 326 2.23 -16.03 -8.57
N LEU A 327 2.68 -16.14 -7.32
CA LEU A 327 2.10 -17.07 -6.35
C LEU A 327 0.91 -16.50 -5.58
N GLY A 328 0.65 -15.18 -5.63
CA GLY A 328 -0.51 -14.54 -5.01
C GLY A 328 -1.84 -15.24 -5.29
N PRO A 329 -2.22 -15.50 -6.57
CA PRO A 329 -3.45 -16.23 -6.90
C PRO A 329 -3.48 -17.67 -6.36
N THR A 330 -2.33 -18.32 -6.19
CA THR A 330 -2.24 -19.66 -5.61
C THR A 330 -2.50 -19.60 -4.10
N PHE A 331 -1.89 -18.66 -3.39
CA PHE A 331 -2.18 -18.42 -1.97
C PHE A 331 -3.64 -18.03 -1.75
N GLY A 332 -4.23 -17.24 -2.66
CA GLY A 332 -5.65 -16.93 -2.62
C GLY A 332 -6.54 -18.16 -2.72
N ARG A 333 -6.25 -19.09 -3.62
CA ARG A 333 -6.98 -20.36 -3.74
C ARG A 333 -6.81 -21.28 -2.52
N VAL A 334 -5.61 -21.31 -1.95
CA VAL A 334 -5.35 -22.06 -0.71
C VAL A 334 -6.14 -21.45 0.45
N PHE A 335 -6.18 -20.12 0.54
CA PHE A 335 -6.99 -19.41 1.53
C PHE A 335 -8.48 -19.76 1.42
N ASP A 336 -9.05 -19.69 0.21
CA ASP A 336 -10.47 -19.99 -0.02
C ASP A 336 -10.82 -21.44 0.38
N ARG A 337 -9.89 -22.39 0.19
CA ARG A 337 -10.11 -23.81 0.50
C ARG A 337 -9.84 -24.17 1.98
N LEU A 338 -8.71 -23.71 2.51
CA LEU A 338 -8.18 -24.18 3.79
C LEU A 338 -8.28 -23.13 4.92
N GLY A 339 -8.64 -21.88 4.57
CA GLY A 339 -8.72 -20.77 5.52
C GLY A 339 -7.38 -20.05 5.75
N GLY A 340 -7.43 -18.93 6.53
CA GLY A 340 -6.30 -18.02 6.65
C GLY A 340 -5.12 -18.54 7.46
N ARG A 341 -5.37 -19.26 8.56
CA ARG A 341 -4.30 -19.70 9.49
C ARG A 341 -3.24 -20.56 8.81
N VAL A 342 -3.63 -21.41 7.86
CA VAL A 342 -2.73 -22.32 7.14
C VAL A 342 -1.64 -21.58 6.37
N LEU A 343 -1.92 -20.35 5.95
CA LEU A 343 -0.97 -19.49 5.23
C LEU A 343 -0.31 -18.46 6.16
N VAL A 344 -1.10 -17.80 7.01
CA VAL A 344 -0.61 -16.67 7.82
C VAL A 344 0.40 -17.15 8.88
N ILE A 345 0.16 -18.30 9.52
CA ILE A 345 1.09 -18.80 10.53
C ILE A 345 2.45 -19.14 9.93
N PRO A 346 2.59 -20.04 8.92
CA PRO A 346 3.91 -20.32 8.35
C PRO A 346 4.51 -19.10 7.66
N GLY A 347 3.69 -18.23 7.04
CA GLY A 347 4.16 -16.98 6.46
C GLY A 347 4.76 -16.03 7.51
N SER A 348 4.12 -15.89 8.68
CA SER A 348 4.65 -15.07 9.77
C SER A 348 5.99 -15.59 10.32
N PHE A 349 6.13 -16.90 10.49
CA PHE A 349 7.42 -17.52 10.85
C PHE A 349 8.46 -17.31 9.76
N GLY A 350 8.08 -17.45 8.49
CA GLY A 350 8.95 -17.21 7.35
C GLY A 350 9.51 -15.79 7.34
N ILE A 351 8.70 -14.76 7.65
CA ILE A 351 9.16 -13.37 7.78
C ILE A 351 10.25 -13.27 8.87
N VAL A 352 10.00 -13.82 10.06
CA VAL A 352 10.98 -13.78 11.18
C VAL A 352 12.27 -14.50 10.80
N ILE A 353 12.18 -15.72 10.23
CA ILE A 353 13.33 -16.52 9.82
C ILE A 353 14.17 -15.79 8.77
N CYS A 354 13.54 -15.16 7.77
CA CYS A 354 14.25 -14.41 6.74
C CYS A 354 14.97 -13.19 7.31
N LEU A 355 14.29 -12.42 8.17
CA LEU A 355 14.90 -11.25 8.81
C LEU A 355 16.04 -11.66 9.75
N ALA A 356 15.88 -12.73 10.52
CA ALA A 356 16.95 -13.32 11.31
C ALA A 356 18.10 -13.81 10.42
N GLY A 357 17.81 -14.40 9.25
CA GLY A 357 18.81 -14.76 8.24
C GLY A 357 19.57 -13.54 7.72
N PHE A 358 18.92 -12.42 7.49
CA PHE A 358 19.57 -11.16 7.08
C PHE A 358 20.46 -10.56 8.19
N THR A 359 20.28 -10.90 9.46
CA THR A 359 21.26 -10.53 10.51
C THR A 359 22.62 -11.21 10.35
N GLN A 360 22.70 -12.31 9.60
CA GLN A 360 23.93 -13.06 9.33
C GLN A 360 24.63 -12.63 8.04
N VAL A 361 24.10 -11.62 7.35
CA VAL A 361 24.68 -11.11 6.11
C VAL A 361 26.15 -10.71 6.32
N SER A 362 27.00 -11.03 5.36
CA SER A 362 28.44 -10.72 5.40
C SER A 362 28.97 -10.25 4.06
N MET A 363 30.16 -9.65 4.05
CA MET A 363 30.83 -9.20 2.82
C MET A 363 31.11 -10.36 1.85
N THR A 364 31.21 -11.58 2.36
CA THR A 364 31.54 -12.78 1.57
C THR A 364 30.34 -13.68 1.30
N MET A 365 29.14 -13.32 1.81
CA MET A 365 27.93 -14.11 1.61
C MET A 365 27.62 -14.26 0.12
N PRO A 366 27.41 -15.48 -0.40
CA PRO A 366 27.07 -15.68 -1.80
C PRO A 366 25.74 -15.02 -2.18
N TYR A 367 25.67 -14.42 -3.38
CA TYR A 367 24.47 -13.71 -3.85
C TYR A 367 23.21 -14.60 -3.90
N TRP A 368 23.36 -15.90 -4.18
CA TRP A 368 22.23 -16.83 -4.18
C TRP A 368 21.60 -17.01 -2.80
N GLN A 369 22.36 -16.87 -1.70
CA GLN A 369 21.79 -16.91 -0.34
C GLN A 369 21.00 -15.63 -0.04
N VAL A 370 21.53 -14.46 -0.44
CA VAL A 370 20.82 -13.18 -0.33
C VAL A 370 19.52 -13.22 -1.14
N LEU A 371 19.58 -13.72 -2.38
CA LEU A 371 18.42 -13.93 -3.24
C LEU A 371 17.43 -14.91 -2.60
N GLY A 372 17.89 -16.03 -2.08
CA GLY A 372 17.05 -17.03 -1.44
C GLY A 372 16.29 -16.48 -0.24
N LEU A 373 16.97 -15.73 0.64
CA LEU A 373 16.34 -15.04 1.78
C LEU A 373 15.31 -14.00 1.30
N HIS A 374 15.62 -13.23 0.26
CA HIS A 374 14.71 -12.23 -0.28
C HIS A 374 13.47 -12.83 -0.93
N VAL A 375 13.64 -13.89 -1.72
CA VAL A 375 12.52 -14.63 -2.33
C VAL A 375 11.64 -15.26 -1.25
N LEU A 376 12.24 -15.89 -0.25
CA LEU A 376 11.51 -16.49 0.86
C LEU A 376 10.75 -15.44 1.68
N LEU A 377 11.35 -14.26 1.95
CA LEU A 377 10.68 -13.12 2.58
C LEU A 377 9.47 -12.67 1.77
N SER A 378 9.65 -12.50 0.46
CA SER A 378 8.59 -12.08 -0.45
C SER A 378 7.42 -13.06 -0.49
N LEU A 379 7.71 -14.37 -0.53
CA LEU A 379 6.70 -15.43 -0.49
C LEU A 379 5.98 -15.47 0.88
N SER A 380 6.71 -15.27 1.97
CA SER A 380 6.16 -15.21 3.31
C SER A 380 5.21 -14.02 3.47
N LEU A 381 5.57 -12.85 2.93
CA LEU A 381 4.71 -11.68 2.90
C LEU A 381 3.46 -11.91 2.04
N ALA A 382 3.57 -12.58 0.88
CA ALA A 382 2.41 -12.93 0.05
C ALA A 382 1.43 -13.87 0.80
N ALA A 383 1.98 -14.85 1.53
CA ALA A 383 1.21 -15.78 2.35
C ALA A 383 0.49 -15.08 3.52
N VAL A 384 0.98 -13.92 3.97
CA VAL A 384 0.33 -13.09 4.99
C VAL A 384 -0.66 -12.11 4.35
N PHE A 385 -0.24 -11.30 3.38
CA PHE A 385 -1.06 -10.22 2.83
C PHE A 385 -2.36 -10.72 2.20
N THR A 386 -2.29 -11.73 1.34
CA THR A 386 -3.46 -12.21 0.60
C THR A 386 -4.63 -12.62 1.52
N PRO A 387 -4.44 -13.51 2.52
CA PRO A 387 -5.54 -13.88 3.41
C PRO A 387 -5.91 -12.79 4.42
N VAL A 388 -4.94 -12.00 4.90
CA VAL A 388 -5.20 -11.01 5.96
C VAL A 388 -6.02 -9.84 5.42
N PHE A 389 -5.80 -9.38 4.19
CA PHE A 389 -6.67 -8.40 3.52
C PHE A 389 -8.12 -8.92 3.39
N ALA A 390 -8.28 -10.17 2.96
CA ALA A 390 -9.60 -10.77 2.79
C ALA A 390 -10.34 -10.95 4.13
N LEU A 391 -9.65 -11.47 5.16
CA LEU A 391 -10.20 -11.67 6.50
C LEU A 391 -10.56 -10.34 7.17
N GLY A 392 -9.64 -9.36 7.12
CA GLY A 392 -9.84 -8.08 7.79
C GLY A 392 -11.02 -7.32 7.23
N LEU A 393 -11.04 -7.06 5.94
CA LEU A 393 -12.14 -6.34 5.31
C LEU A 393 -13.44 -7.16 5.32
N GLY A 394 -13.35 -8.49 5.23
CA GLY A 394 -14.49 -9.38 5.28
C GLY A 394 -15.23 -9.40 6.63
N ASP A 395 -14.55 -9.06 7.74
CA ASP A 395 -15.16 -8.94 9.07
C ASP A 395 -16.10 -7.73 9.19
N LEU A 396 -15.88 -6.70 8.38
CA LEU A 396 -16.65 -5.47 8.41
C LEU A 396 -18.05 -5.65 7.78
N PRO A 397 -19.07 -4.94 8.29
CA PRO A 397 -20.34 -4.81 7.57
C PRO A 397 -20.16 -3.94 6.31
N ALA A 398 -21.01 -4.15 5.31
CA ALA A 398 -20.88 -3.53 3.99
C ALA A 398 -20.76 -1.99 4.02
N HIS A 399 -21.48 -1.33 4.94
CA HIS A 399 -21.44 0.13 5.08
C HIS A 399 -20.09 0.68 5.61
N LEU A 400 -19.23 -0.17 6.18
CA LEU A 400 -17.89 0.20 6.67
C LEU A 400 -16.76 -0.17 5.69
N TYR A 401 -17.01 -0.84 4.58
CA TYR A 401 -15.95 -1.27 3.66
C TYR A 401 -15.09 -0.10 3.15
N SER A 402 -15.69 1.03 2.77
CA SER A 402 -14.95 2.20 2.30
C SER A 402 -14.09 2.84 3.39
N HIS A 403 -14.61 2.95 4.62
CA HIS A 403 -13.86 3.47 5.76
C HIS A 403 -12.73 2.51 6.17
N GLY A 404 -13.01 1.19 6.21
CA GLY A 404 -12.00 0.17 6.48
C GLY A 404 -10.89 0.15 5.44
N SER A 405 -11.23 0.24 4.16
CA SER A 405 -10.24 0.28 3.07
C SER A 405 -9.38 1.55 3.12
N SER A 406 -9.98 2.70 3.43
CA SER A 406 -9.27 3.97 3.60
C SER A 406 -8.34 3.95 4.81
N MET A 407 -8.80 3.47 5.97
CA MET A 407 -7.99 3.33 7.19
C MET A 407 -6.81 2.38 6.95
N LEU A 408 -7.03 1.27 6.29
CA LEU A 408 -6.01 0.30 5.94
C LEU A 408 -4.94 0.92 5.04
N GLY A 409 -5.33 1.64 3.99
CA GLY A 409 -4.41 2.37 3.10
C GLY A 409 -3.64 3.48 3.84
N THR A 410 -4.29 4.23 4.73
CA THR A 410 -3.64 5.26 5.55
C THR A 410 -2.56 4.67 6.45
N LEU A 411 -2.89 3.59 7.18
CA LEU A 411 -1.92 2.94 8.07
C LEU A 411 -0.80 2.23 7.31
N GLN A 412 -1.05 1.73 6.10
CA GLN A 412 0.02 1.22 5.23
C GLN A 412 1.04 2.30 4.87
N GLN A 413 0.61 3.52 4.53
CA GLN A 413 1.53 4.62 4.23
C GLN A 413 2.33 5.04 5.45
N VAL A 414 1.68 5.15 6.61
CA VAL A 414 2.38 5.44 7.88
C VAL A 414 3.37 4.33 8.22
N ALA A 415 2.97 3.07 8.10
CA ALA A 415 3.82 1.92 8.38
C ALA A 415 5.02 1.84 7.42
N ALA A 416 4.81 2.14 6.13
CA ALA A 416 5.87 2.22 5.12
C ALA A 416 6.92 3.29 5.49
N ALA A 417 6.46 4.50 5.80
CA ALA A 417 7.34 5.61 6.21
C ALA A 417 8.07 5.28 7.52
N PHE A 418 7.37 4.72 8.50
CA PHE A 418 7.97 4.32 9.78
C PHE A 418 9.01 3.20 9.59
N GLY A 419 8.70 2.17 8.79
CA GLY A 419 9.62 1.06 8.53
C GLY A 419 10.91 1.52 7.86
N THR A 420 10.81 2.39 6.87
CA THR A 420 11.94 3.00 6.19
C THR A 420 12.78 3.86 7.15
N ALA A 421 12.13 4.76 7.90
CA ALA A 421 12.79 5.64 8.85
C ALA A 421 13.49 4.85 9.97
N ALA A 422 12.79 3.89 10.57
CA ALA A 422 13.35 3.05 11.63
C ALA A 422 14.56 2.24 11.15
N ALA A 423 14.46 1.63 9.95
CA ALA A 423 15.56 0.86 9.38
C ALA A 423 16.81 1.71 9.16
N VAL A 424 16.68 2.88 8.55
CA VAL A 424 17.81 3.79 8.28
C VAL A 424 18.34 4.38 9.59
N THR A 425 17.49 4.83 10.51
CA THR A 425 17.91 5.43 11.77
C THR A 425 18.68 4.42 12.64
N VAL A 426 18.17 3.20 12.81
CA VAL A 426 18.86 2.14 13.58
C VAL A 426 20.22 1.81 12.95
N MET A 427 20.26 1.71 11.61
CA MET A 427 21.49 1.48 10.88
C MET A 427 22.49 2.62 11.10
N SER A 428 22.10 3.89 10.91
CA SER A 428 22.97 5.06 11.01
C SER A 428 23.52 5.25 12.43
N VAL A 429 22.63 5.22 13.44
CA VAL A 429 23.04 5.40 14.85
C VAL A 429 24.08 4.36 15.25
N ARG A 430 23.89 3.08 14.85
CA ARG A 430 24.88 2.04 15.16
C ARG A 430 26.16 2.20 14.36
N THR A 431 26.08 2.63 13.13
CA THR A 431 27.25 2.94 12.29
C THR A 431 28.08 4.04 12.91
N ASP A 432 27.45 5.16 13.28
CA ASP A 432 28.13 6.32 13.88
C ASP A 432 28.79 5.97 15.23
N GLN A 433 28.11 5.19 16.08
CA GLN A 433 28.68 4.70 17.33
C GLN A 433 29.99 3.93 17.09
N LEU A 434 29.96 2.95 16.18
CA LEU A 434 31.11 2.11 15.89
C LEU A 434 32.24 2.89 15.20
N MET A 435 31.92 3.84 14.34
CA MET A 435 32.94 4.73 13.75
C MET A 435 33.60 5.61 14.80
N ASN A 436 32.85 6.13 15.77
CA ASN A 436 33.40 6.88 16.92
C ASN A 436 34.30 6.00 17.81
N ASP A 437 34.01 4.68 17.88
CA ASP A 437 34.84 3.67 18.56
C ASP A 437 36.07 3.23 17.73
N GLY A 438 36.30 3.85 16.56
CA GLY A 438 37.45 3.57 15.69
C GLY A 438 37.29 2.38 14.75
N VAL A 439 36.08 1.84 14.60
CA VAL A 439 35.79 0.77 13.64
C VAL A 439 35.71 1.32 12.23
N GLY A 440 36.30 0.63 11.26
CA GLY A 440 36.27 1.05 9.85
C GLY A 440 34.83 1.12 9.31
N GLU A 441 34.56 2.11 8.47
CA GLU A 441 33.22 2.49 7.97
C GLU A 441 32.44 1.31 7.42
N ARG A 442 33.02 0.49 6.54
CA ARG A 442 32.31 -0.68 5.94
C ARG A 442 31.86 -1.71 6.97
N VAL A 443 32.67 -1.95 8.01
CA VAL A 443 32.36 -2.88 9.10
C VAL A 443 31.26 -2.29 9.98
N ALA A 444 31.35 -1.00 10.28
CA ALA A 444 30.37 -0.25 11.04
C ALA A 444 29.00 -0.25 10.34
N GLN A 445 28.96 0.05 9.04
CA GLN A 445 27.73 0.01 8.22
C GLN A 445 27.10 -1.39 8.19
N LEU A 446 27.90 -2.44 7.99
CA LEU A 446 27.40 -3.82 8.02
C LEU A 446 26.80 -4.17 9.37
N ALA A 447 27.44 -3.77 10.47
CA ALA A 447 26.93 -3.99 11.83
C ALA A 447 25.62 -3.21 12.07
N GLY A 448 25.53 -1.98 11.59
CA GLY A 448 24.30 -1.18 11.61
C GLY A 448 23.14 -1.84 10.86
N MET A 449 23.37 -2.36 9.65
CA MET A 449 22.37 -3.09 8.88
C MET A 449 21.91 -4.36 9.58
N LYS A 450 22.82 -5.13 10.16
CA LYS A 450 22.48 -6.34 10.94
C LYS A 450 21.56 -6.01 12.11
N LEU A 451 21.87 -4.92 12.83
CA LEU A 451 21.01 -4.45 13.92
C LEU A 451 19.63 -4.03 13.43
N ALA A 452 19.54 -3.31 12.30
CA ALA A 452 18.25 -2.92 11.71
C ALA A 452 17.41 -4.14 11.33
N PHE A 453 18.01 -5.18 10.73
CA PHE A 453 17.29 -6.45 10.45
C PHE A 453 16.90 -7.20 11.73
N ALA A 454 17.72 -7.15 12.79
CA ALA A 454 17.37 -7.74 14.08
C ALA A 454 16.16 -7.05 14.72
N VAL A 455 16.14 -5.71 14.71
CA VAL A 455 14.97 -4.93 15.20
C VAL A 455 13.72 -5.25 14.39
N ALA A 456 13.85 -5.35 13.05
CA ALA A 456 12.73 -5.75 12.18
C ALA A 456 12.25 -7.17 12.48
N ALA A 457 13.17 -8.13 12.76
CA ALA A 457 12.83 -9.50 13.14
C ALA A 457 12.06 -9.55 14.48
N ILE A 458 12.48 -8.76 15.47
CA ILE A 458 11.78 -8.64 16.75
C ILE A 458 10.37 -8.06 16.53
N ALA A 459 10.25 -6.98 15.75
CA ALA A 459 8.94 -6.42 15.43
C ALA A 459 8.03 -7.43 14.71
N ALA A 460 8.59 -8.28 13.83
CA ALA A 460 7.84 -9.31 13.13
C ALA A 460 7.30 -10.42 14.06
N LEU A 461 7.82 -10.58 15.30
CA LEU A 461 7.23 -11.49 16.30
C LEU A 461 5.79 -11.09 16.65
N VAL A 462 5.44 -9.81 16.55
CA VAL A 462 4.06 -9.34 16.71
C VAL A 462 3.16 -9.96 15.63
N VAL A 463 3.65 -10.09 14.39
CA VAL A 463 2.91 -10.75 13.30
C VAL A 463 2.63 -12.22 13.67
N VAL A 464 3.64 -12.92 14.21
CA VAL A 464 3.49 -14.31 14.66
C VAL A 464 2.46 -14.41 15.80
N ALA A 465 2.58 -13.57 16.82
CA ALA A 465 1.67 -13.60 17.97
C ALA A 465 0.21 -13.38 17.58
N ILE A 466 -0.06 -12.44 16.65
CA ILE A 466 -1.42 -12.14 16.18
C ILE A 466 -1.91 -13.20 15.19
N ALA A 467 -1.02 -13.83 14.39
CA ALA A 467 -1.38 -14.88 13.43
C ALA A 467 -2.14 -16.04 14.10
N PHE A 468 -1.75 -16.44 15.31
CA PHE A 468 -2.44 -17.46 16.09
C PHE A 468 -3.83 -17.06 16.58
N GLN A 469 -4.12 -15.77 16.62
CA GLN A 469 -5.41 -15.23 17.10
C GLN A 469 -6.41 -14.99 15.98
N LEU A 470 -6.01 -15.13 14.71
CA LEU A 470 -6.94 -14.99 13.59
C LEU A 470 -7.94 -16.15 13.56
N PRO A 471 -9.18 -15.95 13.05
CA PRO A 471 -10.14 -17.03 12.86
C PRO A 471 -9.62 -18.03 11.81
N ARG A 472 -9.98 -19.31 11.95
CA ARG A 472 -9.63 -20.36 10.97
C ARG A 472 -10.33 -20.11 9.63
N ARG A 473 -11.61 -19.74 9.69
CA ARG A 473 -12.46 -19.36 8.53
C ARG A 473 -13.28 -18.15 8.92
N GLN A 474 -13.78 -17.42 7.93
CA GLN A 474 -14.82 -16.43 8.20
C GLN A 474 -16.09 -17.16 8.66
N SER A 475 -16.69 -16.69 9.74
CA SER A 475 -18.01 -17.20 10.15
C SER A 475 -19.03 -16.72 9.12
N PRO A 476 -19.95 -17.59 8.66
CA PRO A 476 -21.05 -17.17 7.79
C PRO A 476 -21.80 -16.00 8.44
N LYS A 477 -22.09 -14.96 7.68
CA LYS A 477 -22.92 -13.86 8.18
C LYS A 477 -24.38 -14.32 8.22
N PRO A 478 -25.19 -13.83 9.17
CA PRO A 478 -26.61 -14.19 9.25
C PRO A 478 -27.42 -13.95 7.96
N GLN A 479 -26.94 -13.06 7.09
CA GLN A 479 -27.55 -12.80 5.77
C GLN A 479 -27.26 -13.88 4.72
N ASP A 480 -26.26 -14.72 4.94
CA ASP A 480 -25.82 -15.79 4.02
C ASP A 480 -26.33 -17.17 4.46
N MET A 481 -27.04 -17.24 5.60
CA MET A 481 -27.62 -18.47 6.12
C MET A 481 -28.99 -18.74 5.50
N PRO A 482 -29.28 -19.98 5.12
CA PRO A 482 -30.66 -20.38 4.77
C PRO A 482 -31.62 -20.01 5.92
N GLY A 483 -32.81 -19.54 5.58
CA GLY A 483 -33.75 -18.97 6.55
C GLY A 483 -34.09 -19.85 7.78
N ASP A 484 -33.86 -21.14 7.71
CA ASP A 484 -34.10 -22.09 8.79
C ASP A 484 -33.01 -22.08 9.89
N GLU A 485 -31.78 -21.64 9.59
CA GLU A 485 -30.67 -21.57 10.57
C GLU A 485 -30.65 -20.24 11.36
N VAL A 486 -31.35 -19.21 10.87
CA VAL A 486 -31.40 -17.89 11.55
C VAL A 486 -32.31 -17.99 12.79
N SER A 487 -33.33 -18.83 12.76
CA SER A 487 -34.25 -19.03 13.89
C SER A 487 -33.60 -19.71 15.11
N ASP A 488 -32.62 -20.57 14.89
CA ASP A 488 -31.96 -21.31 15.97
C ASP A 488 -30.91 -20.47 16.72
N LEU A 489 -30.36 -19.43 16.11
CA LEU A 489 -29.41 -18.49 16.74
C LEU A 489 -30.09 -17.39 17.57
N GLU A 490 -31.33 -17.04 17.27
CA GLU A 490 -32.12 -16.08 18.09
C GLU A 490 -32.67 -16.74 19.37
N LEU A 491 -32.78 -18.07 19.42
CA LEU A 491 -33.20 -18.81 20.60
C LEU A 491 -32.11 -19.08 21.63
N VAL A 492 -30.84 -18.78 21.30
CA VAL A 492 -29.66 -19.02 22.18
C VAL A 492 -29.07 -17.68 22.69
N ARG A 493 -29.70 -16.56 22.43
CA ARG A 493 -29.44 -15.26 23.04
C ARG A 493 -30.57 -14.90 23.98
#